data_6bd7ddf3cc4770e4d20bf740162fbc80
#
_entry.id   6bd7ddf3cc4770e4d20bf740162fbc80
#
_cell.length_a   1.000
_cell.length_b   1.000
_cell.length_c   1.000
_cell.angle_alpha   90.00
_cell.angle_beta   90.00
_cell.angle_gamma   90.00
#
_symmetry.space_group_name_H-M   'P 1'
#
loop_
_entity.id
_entity.type
_entity.pdbx_description
1 polymer ?
#
loop_
_entity_poly.entity_id
_entity_poly.type
_entity_poly.pdbx_seq_one_letter_code
_entity_poly.pdbx_strand_id
1 'polypeptide(L)'
;LPEEKQVKDLTAKYLEIALNSIDDVNMKKGKTLKAEGVSESCTLLEVTLDADTLQNVIENVAEQLENDREVKAIIEKLCDEIAGLDLDELDGIDIDSEEVYEYFQDACSELADEAQYISFDEELVMSLYVDGKGVIRGRSFEFNDGWSNYTVEILNPHKGGKIGFKAAVTVDNQEFSIAGSGKESGGRVSGDFSAKYNGTAIVDLTVKNFDTDALKKGYLNGTFTVKAASGISKVLGMSSVPSMVTDLAVTVDVSMDGKSGKLAVSVAEDKDKWGTVSVSAKKESGRKASVPADKNTVFIEDYSDVEDYWDTVDLDSLINTLDKLDVPSFVTDILEDFADLDGDELLENAEYIIYNNLYSGYNW
;
A
#
# COMPACT_ATOMS: atom_id res chain seq x y z
N LEU A 1 17.58 13.63 5.69
CA LEU A 1 17.06 12.29 5.95
C LEU A 1 18.20 11.29 6.19
N PRO A 2 18.05 10.27 7.06
CA PRO A 2 19.07 9.26 7.27
C PRO A 2 19.41 8.55 5.95
N GLU A 3 20.66 8.14 5.79
CA GLU A 3 21.08 7.41 4.59
C GLU A 3 20.43 6.01 4.57
N GLU A 4 20.02 5.53 3.39
CA GLU A 4 19.43 4.19 3.22
C GLU A 4 20.28 3.08 3.87
N LYS A 5 21.59 3.24 3.85
CA LYS A 5 22.51 2.30 4.47
C LYS A 5 22.39 2.30 5.99
N GLN A 6 22.28 3.48 6.63
CA GLN A 6 22.12 3.60 8.09
C GLN A 6 20.82 2.92 8.55
N VAL A 7 19.72 3.18 7.83
CA VAL A 7 18.43 2.55 8.14
C VAL A 7 18.51 1.02 8.02
N LYS A 8 19.18 0.50 6.97
CA LYS A 8 19.37 -0.94 6.79
C LYS A 8 20.22 -1.56 7.89
N ASP A 9 21.32 -0.91 8.24
CA ASP A 9 22.25 -1.41 9.26
C ASP A 9 21.58 -1.43 10.64
N LEU A 10 20.82 -0.39 11.00
CA LEU A 10 20.01 -0.35 12.23
C LEU A 10 18.92 -1.43 12.22
N THR A 11 18.16 -1.54 11.14
CA THR A 11 17.13 -2.58 11.03
C THR A 11 17.72 -3.97 11.22
N ALA A 12 18.88 -4.25 10.61
CA ALA A 12 19.56 -5.53 10.75
C ALA A 12 20.01 -5.76 12.20
N LYS A 13 20.56 -4.74 12.88
CA LYS A 13 20.98 -4.79 14.28
C LYS A 13 19.81 -5.15 15.21
N TYR A 14 18.69 -4.44 15.10
CA TYR A 14 17.53 -4.68 15.99
C TYR A 14 16.81 -5.98 15.67
N LEU A 15 16.79 -6.39 14.40
CA LEU A 15 16.30 -7.71 14.03
C LEU A 15 17.18 -8.84 14.62
N GLU A 16 18.50 -8.65 14.65
CA GLU A 16 19.43 -9.60 15.28
C GLU A 16 19.20 -9.69 16.80
N ILE A 17 19.00 -8.57 17.49
CA ILE A 17 18.68 -8.54 18.91
C ILE A 17 17.36 -9.29 19.17
N ALA A 18 16.30 -8.97 18.42
CA ALA A 18 15.01 -9.63 18.54
C ALA A 18 15.11 -11.15 18.31
N LEU A 19 15.82 -11.56 17.26
CA LEU A 19 16.01 -12.98 16.94
C LEU A 19 16.85 -13.73 17.99
N ASN A 20 17.83 -13.07 18.60
CA ASN A 20 18.66 -13.67 19.67
C ASN A 20 17.91 -13.77 21.01
N SER A 21 16.81 -13.07 21.16
CA SER A 21 15.91 -13.15 22.33
C SER A 21 14.89 -14.29 22.22
N ILE A 22 14.90 -15.03 21.11
CA ILE A 22 13.99 -16.15 20.85
C ILE A 22 14.76 -17.46 21.02
N ASP A 23 14.39 -18.25 22.00
CA ASP A 23 15.08 -19.50 22.34
C ASP A 23 14.58 -20.73 21.57
N ASP A 24 13.29 -20.76 21.17
CA ASP A 24 12.69 -21.95 20.54
C ASP A 24 12.46 -21.76 19.05
N VAL A 25 13.37 -22.31 18.25
CA VAL A 25 13.28 -22.33 16.79
C VAL A 25 13.32 -23.77 16.28
N ASN A 26 12.20 -24.25 15.77
CA ASN A 26 12.10 -25.59 15.19
C ASN A 26 12.37 -25.56 13.67
N MET A 27 13.40 -26.27 13.23
CA MET A 27 13.82 -26.34 11.84
C MET A 27 13.39 -27.64 11.16
N LYS A 28 12.60 -27.53 10.07
CA LYS A 28 12.17 -28.68 9.25
C LYS A 28 12.61 -28.50 7.80
N LYS A 29 13.57 -29.34 7.34
CA LYS A 29 14.07 -29.30 5.95
C LYS A 29 13.11 -29.97 4.96
N GLY A 30 13.20 -29.59 3.70
CA GLY A 30 12.48 -30.24 2.59
C GLY A 30 10.97 -30.02 2.60
N LYS A 31 10.50 -28.95 3.22
CA LYS A 31 9.09 -28.56 3.18
C LYS A 31 8.75 -27.91 1.85
N THR A 32 7.56 -28.20 1.35
CA THR A 32 7.08 -27.62 0.09
C THR A 32 6.21 -26.42 0.36
N LEU A 33 6.69 -25.24 -0.03
CA LEU A 33 5.87 -24.03 -0.10
C LEU A 33 5.06 -24.03 -1.40
N LYS A 34 3.77 -23.72 -1.32
CA LYS A 34 2.88 -23.69 -2.49
C LYS A 34 2.01 -22.42 -2.49
N ALA A 35 1.93 -21.77 -3.63
CA ALA A 35 0.93 -20.73 -3.90
C ALA A 35 0.59 -20.76 -5.39
N GLU A 36 -0.71 -20.69 -5.72
CA GLU A 36 -1.26 -20.52 -7.08
C GLU A 36 -0.58 -21.41 -8.15
N GLY A 37 -0.47 -22.69 -7.84
CA GLY A 37 0.12 -23.70 -8.74
C GLY A 37 1.63 -23.72 -8.87
N VAL A 38 2.35 -22.83 -8.16
CA VAL A 38 3.80 -22.85 -8.05
C VAL A 38 4.21 -23.50 -6.74
N SER A 39 5.27 -24.35 -6.79
CA SER A 39 5.75 -25.09 -5.62
C SER A 39 7.26 -24.99 -5.54
N GLU A 40 7.78 -24.68 -4.36
CA GLU A 40 9.22 -24.57 -4.07
C GLU A 40 9.60 -25.40 -2.85
N SER A 41 10.80 -25.99 -2.85
CA SER A 41 11.32 -26.70 -1.69
C SER A 41 12.07 -25.72 -0.79
N CYS A 42 11.62 -25.61 0.45
CA CYS A 42 12.16 -24.68 1.45
C CYS A 42 12.58 -25.42 2.72
N THR A 43 13.35 -24.74 3.54
CA THR A 43 13.49 -25.04 4.96
C THR A 43 12.42 -24.23 5.70
N LEU A 44 11.59 -24.89 6.49
CA LEU A 44 10.64 -24.24 7.38
C LEU A 44 11.31 -24.00 8.72
N LEU A 45 11.29 -22.78 9.19
CA LEU A 45 11.62 -22.38 10.54
C LEU A 45 10.30 -22.02 11.24
N GLU A 46 9.97 -22.73 12.29
CA GLU A 46 8.82 -22.43 13.15
C GLU A 46 9.35 -21.83 14.44
N VAL A 47 8.87 -20.65 14.76
CA VAL A 47 9.19 -19.89 15.97
C VAL A 47 7.91 -19.79 16.77
N THR A 48 7.95 -20.26 18.01
CA THR A 48 6.86 -20.12 18.95
C THR A 48 7.18 -18.96 19.88
N LEU A 49 6.29 -17.99 19.95
CA LEU A 49 6.37 -16.85 20.85
C LEU A 49 5.24 -16.99 21.87
N ASP A 50 5.61 -17.32 23.08
CA ASP A 50 4.73 -17.16 24.25
C ASP A 50 4.84 -15.74 24.82
N ALA A 51 4.04 -15.44 25.82
CA ALA A 51 4.04 -14.11 26.44
C ALA A 51 5.42 -13.75 26.98
N ASP A 52 6.08 -14.67 27.66
CA ASP A 52 7.41 -14.47 28.26
C ASP A 52 8.48 -14.18 27.20
N THR A 53 8.47 -14.93 26.10
CA THR A 53 9.38 -14.71 24.97
C THR A 53 9.14 -13.35 24.32
N LEU A 54 7.88 -12.96 24.13
CA LEU A 54 7.53 -11.67 23.53
C LEU A 54 7.92 -10.50 24.46
N GLN A 55 7.67 -10.64 25.76
CA GLN A 55 8.16 -9.68 26.77
C GLN A 55 9.66 -9.49 26.66
N ASN A 56 10.44 -10.58 26.70
CA ASN A 56 11.90 -10.56 26.59
C ASN A 56 12.39 -9.92 25.29
N VAL A 57 11.72 -10.17 24.16
CA VAL A 57 12.06 -9.54 22.87
C VAL A 57 11.86 -8.04 22.93
N ILE A 58 10.72 -7.59 23.45
CA ILE A 58 10.38 -6.16 23.53
C ILE A 58 11.32 -5.45 24.49
N GLU A 59 11.52 -5.99 25.71
CA GLU A 59 12.44 -5.44 26.70
C GLU A 59 13.86 -5.30 26.14
N ASN A 60 14.43 -6.36 25.55
CA ASN A 60 15.78 -6.34 25.00
C ASN A 60 15.92 -5.33 23.84
N VAL A 61 14.91 -5.20 22.98
CA VAL A 61 14.93 -4.23 21.88
C VAL A 61 14.79 -2.81 22.41
N ALA A 62 13.86 -2.56 23.33
CA ALA A 62 13.61 -1.24 23.92
C ALA A 62 14.82 -0.73 24.70
N GLU A 63 15.42 -1.55 25.58
CA GLU A 63 16.62 -1.20 26.34
C GLU A 63 17.81 -0.84 25.43
N GLN A 64 17.97 -1.58 24.30
CA GLN A 64 19.04 -1.27 23.35
C GLN A 64 18.77 0.00 22.56
N LEU A 65 17.49 0.27 22.20
CA LEU A 65 17.07 1.48 21.48
C LEU A 65 17.29 2.72 22.33
N GLU A 66 16.91 2.68 23.62
CA GLU A 66 17.01 3.78 24.58
C GLU A 66 18.40 4.41 24.62
N ASN A 67 19.46 3.56 24.53
CA ASN A 67 20.84 3.98 24.71
C ASN A 67 21.66 3.96 23.42
N ASP A 68 21.01 3.83 22.25
CA ASP A 68 21.70 3.71 20.95
C ASP A 68 22.15 5.06 20.41
N ARG A 69 23.47 5.23 20.30
CA ARG A 69 24.07 6.45 19.76
C ARG A 69 23.78 6.69 18.27
N GLU A 70 23.55 5.64 17.51
CA GLU A 70 23.22 5.77 16.09
C GLU A 70 21.79 6.25 15.92
N VAL A 71 20.86 5.78 16.77
CA VAL A 71 19.48 6.27 16.82
C VAL A 71 19.47 7.73 17.27
N LYS A 72 20.23 8.08 18.34
CA LYS A 72 20.37 9.47 18.79
C LYS A 72 20.84 10.39 17.66
N ALA A 73 21.88 10.01 16.93
CA ALA A 73 22.40 10.79 15.82
C ALA A 73 21.41 10.96 14.65
N ILE A 74 20.51 9.98 14.46
CA ILE A 74 19.43 10.09 13.47
C ILE A 74 18.37 11.07 13.94
N ILE A 75 17.95 11.01 15.20
CA ILE A 75 16.98 11.93 15.81
C ILE A 75 17.53 13.38 15.73
N GLU A 76 18.75 13.61 16.18
CA GLU A 76 19.40 14.91 16.09
C GLU A 76 19.39 15.46 14.65
N LYS A 77 19.79 14.64 13.69
CA LYS A 77 19.80 15.05 12.28
C LYS A 77 18.39 15.33 11.73
N LEU A 78 17.38 14.57 12.12
CA LEU A 78 16.00 14.82 11.73
C LEU A 78 15.48 16.14 12.32
N CYS A 79 15.76 16.41 13.58
CA CYS A 79 15.41 17.67 14.24
C CYS A 79 16.06 18.86 13.53
N ASP A 80 17.36 18.75 13.21
CA ASP A 80 18.10 19.78 12.48
C ASP A 80 17.50 20.04 11.07
N GLU A 81 17.11 18.96 10.35
CA GLU A 81 16.50 19.09 9.04
C GLU A 81 15.10 19.73 9.12
N ILE A 82 14.28 19.35 10.13
CA ILE A 82 12.94 19.95 10.35
C ILE A 82 13.07 21.43 10.75
N ALA A 83 13.97 21.75 11.66
CA ALA A 83 14.24 23.14 12.06
C ALA A 83 14.75 24.02 10.88
N GLY A 84 15.35 23.39 9.87
CA GLY A 84 15.81 24.06 8.64
C GLY A 84 14.73 24.22 7.56
N LEU A 85 13.53 23.65 7.75
CA LEU A 85 12.40 23.85 6.84
C LEU A 85 11.73 25.18 7.19
N ASP A 86 11.63 26.05 6.18
CA ASP A 86 10.92 27.35 6.27
C ASP A 86 9.41 27.07 6.14
N LEU A 87 8.82 26.58 7.23
CA LEU A 87 7.39 26.27 7.30
C LEU A 87 6.75 27.33 8.20
N ASP A 88 5.95 28.22 7.61
CA ASP A 88 5.23 29.29 8.33
C ASP A 88 4.42 28.76 9.54
N GLU A 89 3.95 27.52 9.50
CA GLU A 89 3.21 26.86 10.57
C GLU A 89 4.09 26.45 11.77
N LEU A 90 5.41 26.36 11.62
CA LEU A 90 6.37 26.02 12.66
C LEU A 90 7.13 27.24 13.19
N ASP A 91 6.76 28.45 12.74
CA ASP A 91 7.41 29.68 13.17
C ASP A 91 7.18 29.89 14.68
N GLY A 92 8.24 29.72 15.47
CA GLY A 92 8.21 29.79 16.94
C GLY A 92 8.21 28.46 17.68
N ILE A 93 8.25 27.33 17.01
CA ILE A 93 8.50 26.02 17.63
C ILE A 93 10.02 25.79 17.67
N ASP A 94 10.60 25.87 18.87
CA ASP A 94 11.99 25.50 19.11
C ASP A 94 12.06 23.97 19.29
N ILE A 95 12.59 23.29 18.26
CA ILE A 95 12.76 21.82 18.30
C ILE A 95 14.12 21.53 18.91
N ASP A 96 14.14 21.28 20.21
CA ASP A 96 15.34 20.82 20.89
C ASP A 96 15.54 19.31 20.69
N SER A 97 16.58 18.95 19.96
CA SER A 97 16.90 17.56 19.66
C SER A 97 17.21 16.72 20.91
N GLU A 98 17.70 17.36 21.97
CA GLU A 98 17.98 16.69 23.24
C GLU A 98 16.68 16.35 23.97
N GLU A 99 15.70 17.27 24.00
CA GLU A 99 14.36 17.04 24.55
C GLU A 99 13.61 15.96 23.76
N VAL A 100 13.68 15.97 22.43
CA VAL A 100 13.09 14.93 21.58
C VAL A 100 13.71 13.57 21.84
N TYR A 101 15.04 13.53 22.08
CA TYR A 101 15.70 12.27 22.41
C TYR A 101 15.35 11.79 23.83
N GLU A 102 15.19 12.68 24.81
CA GLU A 102 14.70 12.32 26.16
C GLU A 102 13.28 11.72 26.09
N TYR A 103 12.35 12.32 25.32
CA TYR A 103 11.02 11.72 25.10
C TYR A 103 11.10 10.35 24.43
N PHE A 104 12.04 10.18 23.49
CA PHE A 104 12.25 8.87 22.87
C PHE A 104 12.76 7.84 23.87
N GLN A 105 13.68 8.21 24.75
CA GLN A 105 14.19 7.32 25.81
C GLN A 105 13.08 6.95 26.79
N ASP A 106 12.27 7.92 27.22
CA ASP A 106 11.13 7.69 28.10
C ASP A 106 10.12 6.73 27.43
N ALA A 107 9.82 6.91 26.15
CA ALA A 107 8.94 6.01 25.41
C ALA A 107 9.51 4.58 25.29
N CYS A 108 10.83 4.43 25.12
CA CYS A 108 11.48 3.11 25.13
C CYS A 108 11.39 2.45 26.51
N SER A 109 11.65 3.21 27.57
CA SER A 109 11.53 2.73 28.95
C SER A 109 10.09 2.33 29.28
N GLU A 110 9.10 3.16 28.91
CA GLU A 110 7.69 2.85 29.09
C GLU A 110 7.28 1.58 28.32
N LEU A 111 7.77 1.42 27.08
CA LEU A 111 7.51 0.22 26.27
C LEU A 111 8.09 -1.03 26.94
N ALA A 112 9.29 -0.96 27.51
CA ALA A 112 9.88 -2.07 28.26
C ALA A 112 9.09 -2.39 29.53
N ASP A 113 8.64 -1.37 30.26
CA ASP A 113 7.81 -1.53 31.45
C ASP A 113 6.43 -2.11 31.13
N GLU A 114 5.81 -1.67 30.03
CA GLU A 114 4.51 -2.17 29.59
C GLU A 114 4.59 -3.61 29.04
N ALA A 115 5.73 -4.01 28.51
CA ALA A 115 5.94 -5.36 28.00
C ALA A 115 5.65 -6.44 29.07
N GLN A 116 5.97 -6.18 30.33
CA GLN A 116 5.71 -7.09 31.46
C GLN A 116 4.20 -7.41 31.67
N TYR A 117 3.31 -6.56 31.16
CA TYR A 117 1.85 -6.77 31.26
C TYR A 117 1.27 -7.54 30.07
N ILE A 118 2.08 -7.84 29.06
CA ILE A 118 1.67 -8.66 27.93
C ILE A 118 1.37 -10.06 28.48
N SER A 119 0.13 -10.49 28.35
CA SER A 119 -0.30 -11.81 28.75
C SER A 119 -1.30 -12.34 27.72
N PHE A 120 -1.06 -13.55 27.25
CA PHE A 120 -2.00 -14.30 26.44
C PHE A 120 -1.81 -15.78 26.73
N ASP A 121 -2.91 -16.51 26.71
CA ASP A 121 -2.93 -17.94 27.11
C ASP A 121 -2.45 -18.86 25.97
N GLU A 122 -2.41 -18.37 24.71
CA GLU A 122 -2.06 -19.15 23.54
C GLU A 122 -0.78 -18.63 22.88
N GLU A 123 0.00 -19.55 22.32
CA GLU A 123 1.27 -19.24 21.66
C GLU A 123 1.04 -18.59 20.28
N LEU A 124 1.80 -17.56 19.98
CA LEU A 124 1.92 -17.02 18.63
C LEU A 124 2.92 -17.86 17.84
N VAL A 125 2.45 -18.53 16.79
CA VAL A 125 3.32 -19.34 15.93
C VAL A 125 3.68 -18.58 14.67
N MET A 126 4.98 -18.30 14.48
CA MET A 126 5.52 -17.73 13.26
C MET A 126 6.22 -18.81 12.44
N SER A 127 5.84 -18.92 11.17
CA SER A 127 6.47 -19.84 10.21
C SER A 127 7.21 -19.05 9.13
N LEU A 128 8.49 -19.38 8.91
CA LEU A 128 9.31 -18.80 7.86
C LEU A 128 9.78 -19.89 6.90
N TYR A 129 9.47 -19.72 5.62
CA TYR A 129 9.93 -20.61 4.56
C TYR A 129 11.13 -19.99 3.86
N VAL A 130 12.30 -20.63 3.98
CA VAL A 130 13.58 -20.16 3.44
C VAL A 130 14.02 -21.09 2.32
N ASP A 131 14.32 -20.53 1.14
CA ASP A 131 14.82 -21.31 0.00
C ASP A 131 16.27 -21.74 0.18
N GLY A 132 16.79 -22.55 -0.77
CA GLY A 132 18.17 -23.05 -0.73
C GLY A 132 19.26 -21.96 -0.87
N LYS A 133 18.88 -20.70 -1.10
CA LYS A 133 19.77 -19.54 -1.19
C LYS A 133 19.69 -18.63 0.04
N GLY A 134 18.88 -18.99 1.03
CA GLY A 134 18.65 -18.18 2.23
C GLY A 134 17.60 -17.07 2.04
N VAL A 135 16.82 -17.09 0.95
CA VAL A 135 15.78 -16.09 0.71
C VAL A 135 14.47 -16.54 1.34
N ILE A 136 13.83 -15.67 2.11
CA ILE A 136 12.52 -15.93 2.68
C ILE A 136 11.47 -15.89 1.56
N ARG A 137 10.80 -17.02 1.36
CA ARG A 137 9.77 -17.24 0.34
C ARG A 137 8.35 -17.27 0.89
N GLY A 138 8.23 -17.44 2.19
CA GLY A 138 6.92 -17.44 2.86
C GLY A 138 7.04 -17.06 4.31
N ARG A 139 5.98 -16.45 4.81
CA ARG A 139 5.77 -16.13 6.22
C ARG A 139 4.33 -16.41 6.56
N SER A 140 4.09 -17.01 7.71
CA SER A 140 2.75 -17.03 8.31
C SER A 140 2.83 -16.77 9.79
N PHE A 141 1.76 -16.15 10.31
CA PHE A 141 1.52 -15.92 11.72
C PHE A 141 0.17 -16.52 12.05
N GLU A 142 0.12 -17.30 13.11
CA GLU A 142 -1.10 -17.91 13.63
C GLU A 142 -1.22 -17.56 15.10
N PHE A 143 -2.33 -17.01 15.49
CA PHE A 143 -2.65 -16.72 16.89
C PHE A 143 -4.15 -16.79 17.16
N ASN A 144 -4.50 -16.99 18.41
CA ASN A 144 -5.85 -16.98 18.91
C ASN A 144 -5.92 -15.96 20.07
N ASP A 145 -6.92 -15.09 20.08
CA ASP A 145 -7.12 -14.10 21.15
C ASP A 145 -8.13 -14.57 22.22
N GLY A 146 -8.46 -15.85 22.24
CA GLY A 146 -9.48 -16.46 23.11
C GLY A 146 -10.90 -16.35 22.55
N TRP A 147 -11.13 -15.60 21.46
CA TRP A 147 -12.42 -15.40 20.79
C TRP A 147 -12.37 -15.85 19.34
N SER A 148 -11.31 -15.54 18.64
CA SER A 148 -11.15 -15.77 17.21
C SER A 148 -9.76 -16.32 16.88
N ASN A 149 -9.70 -17.14 15.84
CA ASN A 149 -8.45 -17.63 15.26
C ASN A 149 -8.01 -16.71 14.10
N TYR A 150 -6.78 -16.26 14.16
CA TYR A 150 -6.19 -15.39 13.15
C TYR A 150 -5.04 -16.10 12.44
N THR A 151 -5.03 -16.02 11.13
CA THR A 151 -3.88 -16.41 10.31
C THR A 151 -3.55 -15.30 9.34
N VAL A 152 -2.29 -14.87 9.34
CA VAL A 152 -1.76 -13.93 8.34
C VAL A 152 -0.66 -14.64 7.58
N GLU A 153 -0.76 -14.72 6.26
CA GLU A 153 0.26 -15.38 5.45
C GLU A 153 0.67 -14.54 4.23
N ILE A 154 1.96 -14.60 3.90
CA ILE A 154 2.53 -14.06 2.66
C ILE A 154 3.43 -15.15 2.07
N LEU A 155 3.03 -15.71 0.94
CA LEU A 155 3.71 -16.82 0.27
C LEU A 155 4.13 -16.39 -1.13
N ASN A 156 5.41 -16.63 -1.47
CA ASN A 156 5.96 -16.25 -2.78
C ASN A 156 6.93 -17.34 -3.30
N PRO A 157 6.45 -18.57 -3.58
CA PRO A 157 7.27 -19.63 -4.15
C PRO A 157 7.72 -19.29 -5.57
N HIS A 158 8.98 -19.67 -5.88
CA HIS A 158 9.59 -19.52 -7.20
C HIS A 158 10.03 -20.86 -7.76
N LYS A 159 9.77 -21.10 -9.05
CA LYS A 159 10.24 -22.31 -9.74
C LYS A 159 10.38 -22.10 -11.24
N GLY A 160 11.61 -22.15 -11.74
CA GLY A 160 11.87 -22.09 -13.19
C GLY A 160 11.34 -20.82 -13.85
N GLY A 161 11.53 -19.67 -13.21
CA GLY A 161 11.01 -18.37 -13.67
C GLY A 161 9.51 -18.17 -13.48
N LYS A 162 8.79 -19.15 -12.93
CA LYS A 162 7.41 -18.98 -12.47
C LYS A 162 7.41 -18.49 -11.03
N ILE A 163 6.50 -17.59 -10.71
CA ILE A 163 6.24 -17.10 -9.37
C ILE A 163 4.80 -17.40 -8.99
N GLY A 164 4.57 -17.84 -7.76
CA GLY A 164 3.27 -17.84 -7.12
C GLY A 164 3.25 -16.77 -6.06
N PHE A 165 2.10 -16.19 -5.81
CA PHE A 165 1.92 -15.21 -4.76
C PHE A 165 0.59 -15.43 -4.06
N LYS A 166 0.60 -15.38 -2.74
CA LYS A 166 -0.60 -15.28 -1.90
C LYS A 166 -0.26 -14.40 -0.70
N ALA A 167 -1.03 -13.37 -0.48
CA ALA A 167 -1.10 -12.64 0.78
C ALA A 167 -2.53 -12.78 1.30
N ALA A 168 -2.71 -13.29 2.51
CA ALA A 168 -4.02 -13.58 3.07
C ALA A 168 -4.11 -13.24 4.55
N VAL A 169 -5.28 -12.82 4.95
CA VAL A 169 -5.72 -12.72 6.35
C VAL A 169 -6.96 -13.59 6.49
N THR A 170 -6.92 -14.49 7.44
CA THR A 170 -8.06 -15.35 7.80
C THR A 170 -8.46 -15.07 9.24
N VAL A 171 -9.74 -14.85 9.47
CA VAL A 171 -10.35 -14.71 10.80
C VAL A 171 -11.52 -15.68 10.86
N ASP A 172 -11.49 -16.63 11.78
CA ASP A 172 -12.55 -17.65 11.98
C ASP A 172 -13.02 -18.33 10.69
N ASN A 173 -12.08 -18.71 9.82
CA ASN A 173 -12.34 -19.31 8.50
C ASN A 173 -12.90 -18.34 7.43
N GLN A 174 -12.94 -17.03 7.71
CA GLN A 174 -13.23 -16.02 6.70
C GLN A 174 -11.89 -15.51 6.13
N GLU A 175 -11.58 -15.85 4.88
CA GLU A 175 -10.34 -15.46 4.24
C GLU A 175 -10.56 -14.27 3.31
N PHE A 176 -9.75 -13.22 3.49
CA PHE A 176 -9.51 -12.22 2.45
C PHE A 176 -8.09 -12.39 1.94
N SER A 177 -7.92 -12.51 0.63
CA SER A 177 -6.59 -12.75 0.05
C SER A 177 -6.38 -12.02 -1.27
N ILE A 178 -5.10 -11.72 -1.56
CA ILE A 178 -4.62 -11.37 -2.90
C ILE A 178 -3.73 -12.50 -3.34
N ALA A 179 -4.12 -13.20 -4.40
CA ALA A 179 -3.40 -14.37 -4.87
C ALA A 179 -3.35 -14.44 -6.39
N GLY A 180 -2.26 -15.00 -6.92
CA GLY A 180 -2.08 -15.15 -8.34
C GLY A 180 -0.75 -15.76 -8.72
N SER A 181 -0.50 -15.89 -10.01
CA SER A 181 0.76 -16.42 -10.51
C SER A 181 1.27 -15.62 -11.72
N GLY A 182 2.57 -15.68 -11.89
CA GLY A 182 3.21 -14.96 -12.98
C GLY A 182 4.52 -15.60 -13.42
N LYS A 183 5.23 -14.84 -14.25
CA LYS A 183 6.57 -15.17 -14.73
C LYS A 183 7.49 -14.01 -14.46
N GLU A 184 8.69 -14.35 -14.01
CA GLU A 184 9.79 -13.41 -13.89
C GLU A 184 10.84 -13.71 -14.97
N SER A 185 11.26 -12.68 -15.68
CA SER A 185 12.32 -12.76 -16.68
C SER A 185 13.06 -11.43 -16.75
N GLY A 186 14.38 -11.47 -16.52
CA GLY A 186 15.23 -10.27 -16.60
C GLY A 186 14.79 -9.13 -15.68
N GLY A 187 14.43 -9.45 -14.43
CA GLY A 187 13.98 -8.45 -13.44
C GLY A 187 12.57 -7.90 -13.70
N ARG A 188 11.82 -8.50 -14.63
CA ARG A 188 10.45 -8.09 -14.94
C ARG A 188 9.46 -9.20 -14.62
N VAL A 189 8.38 -8.81 -13.95
CA VAL A 189 7.27 -9.69 -13.56
C VAL A 189 6.06 -9.40 -14.42
N SER A 190 5.43 -10.45 -14.92
CA SER A 190 4.11 -10.40 -15.57
C SER A 190 3.26 -11.56 -15.09
N GLY A 191 1.98 -11.32 -14.80
CA GLY A 191 1.09 -12.33 -14.26
C GLY A 191 -0.31 -11.81 -14.01
N ASP A 192 -1.17 -12.74 -13.61
CA ASP A 192 -2.55 -12.47 -13.24
C ASP A 192 -2.77 -12.80 -11.78
N PHE A 193 -3.40 -11.88 -11.07
CA PHE A 193 -3.69 -11.92 -9.64
C PHE A 193 -5.15 -11.58 -9.41
N SER A 194 -5.69 -11.98 -8.28
CA SER A 194 -7.05 -11.60 -7.90
C SER A 194 -7.11 -11.32 -6.41
N ALA A 195 -7.86 -10.28 -6.03
CA ALA A 195 -8.38 -10.16 -4.68
C ALA A 195 -9.56 -11.12 -4.54
N LYS A 196 -9.55 -11.89 -3.45
CA LYS A 196 -10.52 -12.96 -3.20
C LYS A 196 -11.12 -12.82 -1.81
N TYR A 197 -12.39 -13.13 -1.70
CA TYR A 197 -13.07 -13.31 -0.42
C TYR A 197 -13.60 -14.73 -0.35
N ASN A 198 -13.17 -15.49 0.65
CA ASN A 198 -13.48 -16.93 0.78
C ASN A 198 -13.22 -17.71 -0.51
N GLY A 199 -12.07 -17.46 -1.15
CA GLY A 199 -11.66 -18.11 -2.39
C GLY A 199 -12.39 -17.63 -3.65
N THR A 200 -13.39 -16.74 -3.53
CA THR A 200 -14.10 -16.18 -4.68
C THR A 200 -13.43 -14.87 -5.11
N ALA A 201 -13.01 -14.77 -6.38
CA ALA A 201 -12.41 -13.55 -6.92
C ALA A 201 -13.45 -12.40 -6.95
N ILE A 202 -13.06 -11.24 -6.42
CA ILE A 202 -13.86 -10.00 -6.38
C ILE A 202 -13.26 -8.91 -7.26
N VAL A 203 -11.93 -8.92 -7.42
CA VAL A 203 -11.21 -8.01 -8.32
C VAL A 203 -10.10 -8.81 -8.99
N ASP A 204 -9.93 -8.64 -10.29
CA ASP A 204 -8.83 -9.19 -11.07
C ASP A 204 -7.80 -8.11 -11.36
N LEU A 205 -6.52 -8.45 -11.23
CA LEU A 205 -5.37 -7.59 -11.50
C LEU A 205 -4.43 -8.29 -12.47
N THR A 206 -4.27 -7.75 -13.67
CA THR A 206 -3.23 -8.17 -14.61
C THR A 206 -2.05 -7.22 -14.51
N VAL A 207 -0.86 -7.77 -14.28
CA VAL A 207 0.42 -7.06 -14.21
C VAL A 207 1.26 -7.41 -15.44
N LYS A 208 1.80 -6.41 -16.13
CA LYS A 208 2.70 -6.63 -17.28
C LYS A 208 3.97 -5.81 -17.11
N ASN A 209 5.12 -6.49 -17.31
CA ASN A 209 6.44 -5.88 -17.33
C ASN A 209 6.78 -5.05 -16.06
N PHE A 210 6.25 -5.43 -14.91
CA PHE A 210 6.60 -4.79 -13.64
C PHE A 210 8.09 -4.97 -13.37
N ASP A 211 8.85 -3.87 -13.37
CA ASP A 211 10.30 -3.86 -13.25
C ASP A 211 10.72 -3.82 -11.77
N THR A 212 11.14 -4.98 -11.25
CA THR A 212 11.55 -5.11 -9.85
C THR A 212 12.91 -4.44 -9.56
N ASP A 213 13.76 -4.27 -10.58
CA ASP A 213 15.05 -3.59 -10.41
C ASP A 213 14.90 -2.07 -10.42
N ALA A 214 13.91 -1.54 -11.14
CA ALA A 214 13.49 -0.16 -11.05
C ALA A 214 12.87 0.15 -9.69
N LEU A 215 12.02 -0.75 -9.16
CA LEU A 215 11.40 -0.60 -7.84
C LEU A 215 12.43 -0.48 -6.72
N LYS A 216 13.52 -1.26 -6.76
CA LYS A 216 14.62 -1.16 -5.78
C LYS A 216 15.31 0.21 -5.79
N LYS A 217 15.14 0.99 -6.85
CA LYS A 217 15.64 2.37 -7.00
C LYS A 217 14.57 3.42 -6.73
N GLY A 218 13.39 3.02 -6.23
CA GLY A 218 12.27 3.90 -5.96
C GLY A 218 11.44 4.27 -7.20
N TYR A 219 11.61 3.58 -8.34
CA TYR A 219 10.83 3.84 -9.56
C TYR A 219 9.79 2.76 -9.78
N LEU A 220 8.56 3.16 -10.03
CA LEU A 220 7.48 2.25 -10.43
C LEU A 220 7.42 2.19 -11.96
N ASN A 221 7.64 1.00 -12.53
CA ASN A 221 7.54 0.75 -13.97
C ASN A 221 6.72 -0.50 -14.23
N GLY A 222 5.75 -0.40 -15.13
CA GLY A 222 4.88 -1.52 -15.49
C GLY A 222 3.51 -1.06 -15.94
N THR A 223 2.72 -2.02 -16.36
CA THR A 223 1.30 -1.84 -16.74
C THR A 223 0.44 -2.68 -15.80
N PHE A 224 -0.55 -2.05 -15.19
CA PHE A 224 -1.45 -2.64 -14.21
C PHE A 224 -2.88 -2.49 -14.72
N THR A 225 -3.60 -3.59 -14.93
CA THR A 225 -5.00 -3.55 -15.34
C THR A 225 -5.85 -4.15 -14.23
N VAL A 226 -6.81 -3.39 -13.77
CA VAL A 226 -7.79 -3.78 -12.74
C VAL A 226 -9.15 -3.96 -13.39
N LYS A 227 -9.84 -5.03 -13.01
CA LYS A 227 -11.19 -5.36 -13.49
C LYS A 227 -12.00 -5.96 -12.32
N ALA A 228 -13.27 -5.59 -12.20
CA ALA A 228 -14.14 -6.25 -11.23
C ALA A 228 -14.40 -7.71 -11.68
N ALA A 229 -14.30 -8.64 -10.73
CA ALA A 229 -14.65 -10.04 -11.00
C ALA A 229 -16.11 -10.31 -10.62
N SER A 230 -16.71 -11.32 -11.23
CA SER A 230 -18.14 -11.66 -10.99
C SER A 230 -18.49 -11.97 -9.53
N GLY A 231 -17.50 -12.36 -8.73
CA GLY A 231 -17.69 -12.64 -7.30
C GLY A 231 -17.95 -11.42 -6.44
N ILE A 232 -17.74 -10.21 -6.97
CA ILE A 232 -18.01 -8.96 -6.24
C ILE A 232 -19.49 -8.85 -5.81
N SER A 233 -20.42 -9.43 -6.59
CA SER A 233 -21.84 -9.48 -6.24
C SER A 233 -22.10 -10.08 -4.87
N LYS A 234 -21.33 -11.09 -4.48
CA LYS A 234 -21.49 -11.75 -3.16
C LYS A 234 -21.12 -10.85 -2.00
N VAL A 235 -20.05 -10.04 -2.20
CA VAL A 235 -19.59 -9.10 -1.16
C VAL A 235 -20.57 -7.94 -1.02
N LEU A 236 -21.13 -7.48 -2.13
CA LEU A 236 -22.11 -6.39 -2.15
C LEU A 236 -23.52 -6.86 -1.76
N GLY A 237 -23.73 -8.17 -1.52
CA GLY A 237 -25.06 -8.72 -1.22
C GLY A 237 -26.04 -8.66 -2.40
N MET A 238 -25.55 -8.51 -3.61
CA MET A 238 -26.34 -8.38 -4.84
C MET A 238 -26.56 -9.75 -5.49
N SER A 239 -27.71 -9.97 -6.11
CA SER A 239 -27.97 -11.19 -6.89
C SER A 239 -27.13 -11.29 -8.15
N SER A 240 -26.78 -10.16 -8.76
CA SER A 240 -25.87 -10.02 -9.92
C SER A 240 -25.29 -8.63 -9.95
N VAL A 241 -24.12 -8.49 -10.56
CA VAL A 241 -23.51 -7.19 -10.89
C VAL A 241 -23.75 -6.96 -12.38
N PRO A 242 -24.10 -5.74 -12.79
CA PRO A 242 -24.24 -5.41 -14.22
C PRO A 242 -22.97 -5.76 -14.99
N SER A 243 -23.15 -6.24 -16.23
CA SER A 243 -22.02 -6.60 -17.10
C SER A 243 -21.10 -5.41 -17.34
N MET A 244 -21.64 -4.21 -17.42
CA MET A 244 -20.86 -2.99 -17.55
C MET A 244 -19.79 -2.84 -16.44
N VAL A 245 -20.10 -3.18 -15.20
CA VAL A 245 -19.13 -3.12 -14.08
C VAL A 245 -18.07 -4.21 -14.22
N THR A 246 -18.49 -5.44 -14.61
CA THR A 246 -17.56 -6.57 -14.77
C THR A 246 -16.74 -6.50 -16.04
N ASP A 247 -17.20 -5.77 -17.06
CA ASP A 247 -16.50 -5.64 -18.34
C ASP A 247 -15.59 -4.41 -18.39
N LEU A 248 -15.79 -3.48 -17.46
CA LEU A 248 -14.95 -2.29 -17.30
C LEU A 248 -13.55 -2.68 -16.80
N ALA A 249 -12.54 -2.19 -17.49
CA ALA A 249 -11.13 -2.35 -17.12
C ALA A 249 -10.44 -1.00 -17.03
N VAL A 250 -9.78 -0.74 -15.90
CA VAL A 250 -8.92 0.42 -15.72
C VAL A 250 -7.47 -0.04 -15.85
N THR A 251 -6.74 0.55 -16.78
CA THR A 251 -5.33 0.25 -17.01
C THR A 251 -4.47 1.45 -16.66
N VAL A 252 -3.50 1.24 -15.79
CA VAL A 252 -2.50 2.21 -15.39
C VAL A 252 -1.15 1.79 -15.96
N ASP A 253 -0.56 2.63 -16.79
CA ASP A 253 0.77 2.44 -17.39
C ASP A 253 1.73 3.46 -16.79
N VAL A 254 2.78 2.98 -16.13
CA VAL A 254 3.76 3.82 -15.42
C VAL A 254 5.15 3.55 -15.96
N SER A 255 5.89 4.61 -16.24
CA SER A 255 7.29 4.54 -16.65
C SER A 255 8.08 5.69 -16.04
N MET A 256 9.09 5.37 -15.23
CA MET A 256 9.96 6.32 -14.52
C MET A 256 11.42 5.91 -14.65
N ASP A 257 12.31 6.87 -14.83
CA ASP A 257 13.77 6.63 -14.96
C ASP A 257 14.67 7.60 -14.14
N GLY A 258 14.05 8.37 -13.24
CA GLY A 258 14.74 9.40 -12.43
C GLY A 258 15.03 10.71 -13.17
N LYS A 259 14.82 10.75 -14.50
CA LYS A 259 14.91 11.97 -15.32
C LYS A 259 13.58 12.33 -15.96
N SER A 260 12.76 11.33 -16.18
CA SER A 260 11.43 11.46 -16.75
C SER A 260 10.46 10.53 -16.08
N GLY A 261 9.18 10.90 -16.06
CA GLY A 261 8.09 10.08 -15.62
C GLY A 261 6.91 10.21 -16.59
N LYS A 262 6.23 9.11 -16.82
CA LYS A 262 4.96 9.07 -17.53
C LYS A 262 3.99 8.20 -16.76
N LEU A 263 2.78 8.74 -16.56
CA LEU A 263 1.62 8.02 -16.05
C LEU A 263 0.54 8.12 -17.11
N ALA A 264 -0.06 7.00 -17.49
CA ALA A 264 -1.24 7.00 -18.34
C ALA A 264 -2.31 6.11 -17.70
N VAL A 265 -3.52 6.63 -17.60
CA VAL A 265 -4.70 5.91 -17.12
C VAL A 265 -5.65 5.75 -18.30
N SER A 266 -6.06 4.53 -18.58
CA SER A 266 -7.00 4.21 -19.66
C SER A 266 -8.19 3.45 -19.09
N VAL A 267 -9.35 3.74 -19.60
CA VAL A 267 -10.59 3.01 -19.31
C VAL A 267 -11.06 2.33 -20.59
N ALA A 268 -11.46 1.07 -20.47
CA ALA A 268 -11.96 0.27 -21.57
C ALA A 268 -13.06 -0.67 -21.09
N GLU A 269 -14.05 -0.91 -21.94
CA GLU A 269 -15.04 -1.98 -21.79
C GLU A 269 -14.67 -3.09 -22.78
N ASP A 270 -14.35 -4.27 -22.28
CA ASP A 270 -13.82 -5.38 -23.06
C ASP A 270 -12.65 -4.98 -23.99
N LYS A 271 -12.92 -4.73 -25.27
CA LYS A 271 -11.95 -4.34 -26.31
C LYS A 271 -12.08 -2.89 -26.73
N ASP A 272 -13.16 -2.24 -26.33
CA ASP A 272 -13.49 -0.89 -26.73
C ASP A 272 -12.91 0.09 -25.71
N LYS A 273 -11.94 0.87 -26.14
CA LYS A 273 -11.25 1.85 -25.32
C LYS A 273 -12.05 3.15 -25.29
N TRP A 274 -12.52 3.54 -24.11
CA TRP A 274 -13.27 4.78 -23.94
C TRP A 274 -12.37 6.00 -23.97
N GLY A 275 -11.25 5.95 -23.26
CA GLY A 275 -10.35 7.08 -23.20
C GLY A 275 -9.00 6.79 -22.54
N THR A 276 -8.11 7.75 -22.63
CA THR A 276 -6.81 7.74 -21.92
C THR A 276 -6.46 9.14 -21.50
N VAL A 277 -6.16 9.31 -20.22
CA VAL A 277 -5.52 10.50 -19.68
C VAL A 277 -4.05 10.18 -19.43
N SER A 278 -3.14 11.02 -19.88
CA SER A 278 -1.72 10.81 -19.61
C SER A 278 -1.03 12.09 -19.17
N VAL A 279 -0.17 11.93 -18.16
CA VAL A 279 0.70 12.98 -17.64
C VAL A 279 2.13 12.55 -17.85
N SER A 280 2.98 13.46 -18.32
CA SER A 280 4.40 13.23 -18.44
C SER A 280 5.19 14.38 -17.84
N ALA A 281 6.23 14.07 -17.08
CA ALA A 281 7.15 15.02 -16.49
C ALA A 281 8.57 14.69 -16.92
N LYS A 282 9.40 15.71 -17.15
CA LYS A 282 10.80 15.55 -17.49
C LYS A 282 11.63 16.54 -16.68
N LYS A 283 12.70 16.04 -16.06
CA LYS A 283 13.67 16.90 -15.38
C LYS A 283 14.49 17.65 -16.42
N GLU A 284 14.36 18.97 -16.44
CA GLU A 284 15.20 19.85 -17.29
C GLU A 284 16.21 20.57 -16.40
N SER A 285 17.49 20.50 -16.80
CA SER A 285 18.54 21.26 -16.13
C SER A 285 18.57 22.71 -16.68
N GLY A 286 18.68 23.68 -15.77
CA GLY A 286 18.91 25.08 -16.15
C GLY A 286 17.65 25.95 -16.31
N ARG A 287 16.44 25.39 -16.15
CA ARG A 287 15.23 26.22 -16.02
C ARG A 287 15.10 26.74 -14.59
N LYS A 288 14.96 28.04 -14.44
CA LYS A 288 14.46 28.62 -13.19
C LYS A 288 12.95 28.41 -13.18
N ALA A 289 12.41 27.93 -12.06
CA ALA A 289 10.97 27.96 -11.86
C ALA A 289 10.50 29.40 -12.00
N SER A 290 9.53 29.65 -12.89
CA SER A 290 8.83 30.92 -12.91
C SER A 290 7.60 30.74 -12.05
N VAL A 291 7.45 31.57 -11.04
CA VAL A 291 6.21 31.65 -10.30
C VAL A 291 5.13 32.11 -11.30
N PRO A 292 3.99 31.41 -11.43
CA PRO A 292 2.87 31.87 -12.24
C PRO A 292 2.48 33.30 -11.79
N ALA A 293 1.92 34.12 -12.70
CA ALA A 293 1.43 35.41 -12.31
C ALA A 293 0.23 35.23 -11.36
N ASP A 294 0.12 36.02 -10.31
CA ASP A 294 -0.92 35.92 -9.28
C ASP A 294 -2.34 35.73 -9.83
N LYS A 295 -2.64 36.35 -10.96
CA LYS A 295 -3.94 36.17 -11.65
C LYS A 295 -4.22 34.79 -12.24
N ASN A 296 -3.21 33.91 -12.28
CA ASN A 296 -3.29 32.56 -12.82
C ASN A 296 -2.90 31.50 -11.75
N THR A 297 -2.86 31.91 -10.49
CA THR A 297 -2.47 31.06 -9.38
C THR A 297 -3.58 31.09 -8.35
N VAL A 298 -4.07 29.94 -7.97
CA VAL A 298 -4.93 29.77 -6.80
C VAL A 298 -4.02 29.26 -5.69
N PHE A 299 -4.00 29.97 -4.58
CA PHE A 299 -3.32 29.56 -3.36
C PHE A 299 -4.34 28.81 -2.52
N ILE A 300 -4.05 27.59 -2.15
CA ILE A 300 -4.91 26.77 -1.27
C ILE A 300 -4.20 26.77 0.08
N GLU A 301 -4.63 27.67 0.98
CA GLU A 301 -4.08 27.81 2.33
C GLU A 301 -5.02 27.16 3.38
N ASP A 302 -6.33 27.17 3.11
CA ASP A 302 -7.34 26.57 3.98
C ASP A 302 -8.51 25.95 3.18
N TYR A 303 -9.54 25.52 3.91
CA TYR A 303 -10.71 24.85 3.33
C TYR A 303 -11.57 25.73 2.44
N SER A 304 -11.64 27.03 2.73
CA SER A 304 -12.39 28.00 1.92
C SER A 304 -11.76 28.25 0.55
N ASP A 305 -10.45 28.09 0.44
CA ASP A 305 -9.74 28.22 -0.85
C ASP A 305 -10.05 27.05 -1.79
N VAL A 306 -10.34 25.86 -1.25
CA VAL A 306 -10.79 24.70 -2.03
C VAL A 306 -12.18 24.98 -2.61
N GLU A 307 -13.07 25.58 -1.85
CA GLU A 307 -14.39 26.02 -2.25
C GLU A 307 -14.30 27.05 -3.38
N ASP A 308 -13.55 28.16 -3.16
CA ASP A 308 -13.30 29.18 -4.17
C ASP A 308 -12.68 28.62 -5.46
N TYR A 309 -11.80 27.61 -5.34
CA TYR A 309 -11.22 26.93 -6.50
C TYR A 309 -12.25 26.11 -7.26
N TRP A 310 -13.14 25.38 -6.54
CA TRP A 310 -14.19 24.58 -7.16
C TRP A 310 -15.12 25.41 -8.02
N ASP A 311 -15.51 26.56 -7.54
CA ASP A 311 -16.37 27.52 -8.28
C ASP A 311 -15.73 28.04 -9.59
N THR A 312 -14.40 27.84 -9.73
CA THR A 312 -13.69 28.20 -10.98
C THR A 312 -13.60 27.03 -11.97
N VAL A 313 -14.01 25.82 -11.59
CA VAL A 313 -13.92 24.61 -12.44
C VAL A 313 -15.05 24.62 -13.46
N ASP A 314 -14.71 24.68 -14.74
CA ASP A 314 -15.67 24.62 -15.85
C ASP A 314 -16.04 23.16 -16.16
N LEU A 315 -16.93 22.60 -15.33
CA LEU A 315 -17.44 21.24 -15.52
C LEU A 315 -18.32 21.13 -16.77
N ASP A 316 -19.04 22.16 -17.16
CA ASP A 316 -19.84 22.18 -18.38
C ASP A 316 -18.99 21.93 -19.63
N SER A 317 -17.81 22.52 -19.70
CA SER A 317 -16.86 22.28 -20.77
C SER A 317 -16.35 20.84 -20.79
N LEU A 318 -16.15 20.25 -19.61
CA LEU A 318 -15.75 18.85 -19.47
C LEU A 318 -16.87 17.91 -19.91
N ILE A 319 -18.10 18.11 -19.44
CA ILE A 319 -19.31 17.35 -19.80
C ILE A 319 -19.54 17.39 -21.30
N ASN A 320 -19.54 18.58 -21.89
CA ASN A 320 -19.66 18.76 -23.35
C ASN A 320 -18.55 18.07 -24.15
N THR A 321 -17.39 17.86 -23.55
CA THR A 321 -16.28 17.13 -24.18
C THR A 321 -16.51 15.62 -24.10
N LEU A 322 -16.98 15.14 -22.97
CA LEU A 322 -17.28 13.72 -22.76
C LEU A 322 -18.46 13.25 -23.59
N ASP A 323 -19.50 14.07 -23.76
CA ASP A 323 -20.63 13.79 -24.67
C ASP A 323 -20.19 13.57 -26.12
N LYS A 324 -19.20 14.34 -26.58
CA LYS A 324 -18.63 14.17 -27.93
C LYS A 324 -17.78 12.92 -28.08
N LEU A 325 -17.34 12.33 -26.97
CA LEU A 325 -16.54 11.11 -26.93
C LEU A 325 -17.40 9.86 -26.77
N ASP A 326 -18.75 9.98 -26.79
CA ASP A 326 -19.70 8.88 -26.64
C ASP A 326 -19.45 8.07 -25.34
N VAL A 327 -19.13 8.79 -24.27
CA VAL A 327 -18.96 8.21 -22.93
C VAL A 327 -20.35 7.82 -22.39
N PRO A 328 -20.50 6.72 -21.64
CA PRO A 328 -21.79 6.35 -21.05
C PRO A 328 -22.43 7.49 -20.25
N SER A 329 -23.73 7.71 -20.43
CA SER A 329 -24.46 8.84 -19.87
C SER A 329 -24.34 8.93 -18.35
N PHE A 330 -24.24 7.78 -17.64
CA PHE A 330 -24.08 7.79 -16.19
C PHE A 330 -22.83 8.58 -15.72
N VAL A 331 -21.77 8.69 -16.55
CA VAL A 331 -20.56 9.46 -16.22
C VAL A 331 -20.85 10.96 -16.37
N THR A 332 -21.58 11.35 -17.40
CA THR A 332 -22.00 12.73 -17.60
C THR A 332 -23.07 13.11 -16.58
N ASP A 333 -24.02 12.21 -16.27
CA ASP A 333 -25.05 12.43 -15.25
C ASP A 333 -24.40 12.70 -13.87
N ILE A 334 -23.38 11.94 -13.46
CA ILE A 334 -22.62 12.20 -12.22
C ILE A 334 -21.95 13.57 -12.27
N LEU A 335 -21.33 13.94 -13.39
CA LEU A 335 -20.65 15.24 -13.50
C LEU A 335 -21.62 16.41 -13.57
N GLU A 336 -22.81 16.22 -14.14
CA GLU A 336 -23.88 17.21 -14.12
C GLU A 336 -24.35 17.46 -12.69
N ASP A 337 -24.57 16.38 -11.90
CA ASP A 337 -24.94 16.52 -10.48
C ASP A 337 -23.83 17.21 -9.66
N PHE A 338 -22.57 17.02 -10.02
CA PHE A 338 -21.45 17.74 -9.39
C PHE A 338 -21.34 19.19 -9.86
N ALA A 339 -21.72 19.49 -11.10
CA ALA A 339 -21.68 20.85 -11.64
C ALA A 339 -22.73 21.76 -11.02
N ASP A 340 -23.82 21.20 -10.50
CA ASP A 340 -24.90 21.93 -9.82
C ASP A 340 -24.57 22.22 -8.34
N LEU A 341 -23.45 21.71 -7.79
CA LEU A 341 -23.04 21.93 -6.40
C LEU A 341 -22.07 23.10 -6.29
N ASP A 342 -22.25 23.90 -5.24
CA ASP A 342 -21.18 24.79 -4.78
C ASP A 342 -20.09 24.00 -4.00
N GLY A 343 -19.00 24.68 -3.65
CA GLY A 343 -17.85 24.03 -3.01
C GLY A 343 -18.18 23.41 -1.65
N ASP A 344 -19.05 24.04 -0.85
CA ASP A 344 -19.53 23.57 0.44
C ASP A 344 -20.37 22.28 0.28
N GLU A 345 -21.30 22.29 -0.66
CA GLU A 345 -22.20 21.18 -0.94
C GLU A 345 -21.45 19.98 -1.53
N LEU A 346 -20.37 20.23 -2.30
CA LEU A 346 -19.55 19.18 -2.88
C LEU A 346 -19.00 18.22 -1.81
N LEU A 347 -18.45 18.78 -0.74
CA LEU A 347 -17.76 18.01 0.30
C LEU A 347 -18.73 17.20 1.17
N GLU A 348 -19.95 17.72 1.35
CA GLU A 348 -21.00 17.05 2.12
C GLU A 348 -21.75 15.98 1.30
N ASN A 349 -21.88 16.18 -0.02
CA ASN A 349 -22.77 15.37 -0.85
C ASN A 349 -22.10 14.48 -1.88
N ALA A 350 -20.77 14.57 -2.07
CA ALA A 350 -20.06 13.81 -3.11
C ALA A 350 -20.30 12.28 -3.02
N GLU A 351 -20.28 11.71 -1.82
CA GLU A 351 -20.51 10.28 -1.59
C GLU A 351 -21.96 9.88 -1.92
N TYR A 352 -22.93 10.74 -1.57
CA TYR A 352 -24.35 10.55 -1.83
C TYR A 352 -24.69 10.61 -3.33
N ILE A 353 -24.09 11.55 -4.06
CA ILE A 353 -24.28 11.70 -5.51
C ILE A 353 -23.73 10.49 -6.25
N ILE A 354 -22.51 10.06 -5.94
CA ILE A 354 -21.91 8.86 -6.53
C ILE A 354 -22.80 7.64 -6.25
N TYR A 355 -23.25 7.47 -5.01
CA TYR A 355 -24.14 6.38 -4.62
C TYR A 355 -25.46 6.39 -5.40
N ASN A 356 -26.16 7.53 -5.44
CA ASN A 356 -27.45 7.65 -6.12
C ASN A 356 -27.34 7.40 -7.63
N ASN A 357 -26.36 7.93 -8.30
CA ASN A 357 -26.19 7.72 -9.73
C ASN A 357 -25.81 6.30 -10.11
N LEU A 358 -25.01 5.62 -9.27
CA LEU A 358 -24.69 4.21 -9.46
C LEU A 358 -25.88 3.29 -9.17
N TYR A 359 -26.82 3.68 -8.29
CA TYR A 359 -27.93 2.83 -7.86
C TYR A 359 -29.31 3.25 -8.40
N SER A 360 -29.55 4.52 -8.69
CA SER A 360 -30.85 5.00 -9.24
C SER A 360 -31.03 4.71 -10.73
N GLY A 361 -29.96 4.51 -11.49
CA GLY A 361 -30.02 4.05 -12.89
C GLY A 361 -30.62 2.64 -13.08
N TYR A 362 -30.99 1.95 -12.01
CA TYR A 362 -31.52 0.58 -12.01
C TYR A 362 -32.96 0.45 -11.55
N ASN A 363 -33.81 1.38 -11.92
CA ASN A 363 -35.27 1.10 -11.91
C ASN A 363 -35.61 0.41 -13.24
N TRP A 364 -35.45 -0.93 -13.24
CA TRP A 364 -36.01 -1.86 -14.25
C TRP A 364 -36.92 -2.83 -13.57
#